data_bd2fb0620705a22e39f48f2925a05dbd
#
_entry.id   bd2fb0620705a22e39f48f2925a05dbd
#
_cell.length_a   1.000
_cell.length_b   1.000
_cell.length_c   1.000
_cell.angle_alpha   90.00
_cell.angle_beta   90.00
_cell.angle_gamma   90.00
#
_symmetry.space_group_name_H-M   'P 1'
#
loop_
_entity.id
_entity.type
_entity.pdbx_description
1 polymer ?
#
loop_
_entity_poly.entity_id
_entity_poly.type
_entity_poly.pdbx_seq_one_letter_code
_entity_poly.pdbx_strand_id
1 'polypeptide(L)'
;MNIPTAARVRENYLSVKERVTEATKRSLRSEAEVSIVGVTKYFDATVAGWLYEAGCRDMGESRPQMLWDKSAAMADREVRWHMIGHVQRNKVKRTLPLLQTMHSLDSQRLLDQIVTDVGNRPEPLQLLLEVNISGEPDKTGILVADAELLLERWTKRSDPNNNLEIAGLMGMGSLSGGADQARCEFESLRLLRERWSIRFGMPLQELSMGMSNDFEIAIEQGATMVRIGSVLFQ
;
A
#
# COMPACT_ATOMS: atom_id res chain seq x y z
N MET A 1 13.81 -17.63 -10.27
CA MET A 1 13.51 -17.80 -8.82
C MET A 1 13.06 -19.23 -8.62
N ASN A 2 13.55 -19.91 -7.56
CA ASN A 2 12.99 -21.19 -7.18
C ASN A 2 11.56 -20.97 -6.64
N ILE A 3 10.63 -21.84 -7.04
CA ILE A 3 9.27 -21.81 -6.49
C ILE A 3 9.35 -22.26 -5.02
N PRO A 4 8.86 -21.50 -4.05
CA PRO A 4 8.87 -21.92 -2.64
C PRO A 4 7.91 -23.09 -2.42
N THR A 5 7.99 -23.73 -1.26
CA THR A 5 6.97 -24.69 -0.80
C THR A 5 5.93 -23.99 0.08
N ALA A 6 4.72 -24.55 0.19
CA ALA A 6 3.69 -24.02 1.08
C ALA A 6 4.16 -23.92 2.54
N ALA A 7 4.91 -24.94 3.01
CA ALA A 7 5.48 -24.95 4.36
C ALA A 7 6.44 -23.78 4.58
N ARG A 8 7.29 -23.50 3.59
CA ARG A 8 8.27 -22.40 3.67
C ARG A 8 7.59 -21.04 3.66
N VAL A 9 6.58 -20.82 2.79
CA VAL A 9 5.78 -19.59 2.78
C VAL A 9 5.13 -19.34 4.14
N ARG A 10 4.58 -20.40 4.75
CA ARG A 10 3.96 -20.30 6.08
C ARG A 10 4.99 -19.94 7.17
N GLU A 11 6.13 -20.62 7.19
CA GLU A 11 7.21 -20.35 8.14
C GLU A 11 7.68 -18.89 8.03
N ASN A 12 7.96 -18.43 6.81
CA ASN A 12 8.41 -17.08 6.55
C ASN A 12 7.36 -16.04 6.96
N TYR A 13 6.07 -16.29 6.65
CA TYR A 13 5.00 -15.37 7.05
C TYR A 13 4.88 -15.24 8.58
N LEU A 14 4.94 -16.35 9.30
CA LEU A 14 4.90 -16.35 10.76
C LEU A 14 6.11 -15.61 11.36
N SER A 15 7.31 -15.82 10.80
CA SER A 15 8.51 -15.09 11.21
C SER A 15 8.39 -13.58 10.96
N VAL A 16 7.86 -13.18 9.79
CA VAL A 16 7.60 -11.76 9.51
C VAL A 16 6.58 -11.18 10.49
N LYS A 17 5.51 -11.92 10.78
CA LYS A 17 4.48 -11.48 11.73
C LYS A 17 5.07 -11.25 13.13
N GLU A 18 5.94 -12.15 13.60
CA GLU A 18 6.65 -11.98 14.88
C GLU A 18 7.52 -10.72 14.89
N ARG A 19 8.31 -10.49 13.82
CA ARG A 19 9.12 -9.27 13.67
C ARG A 19 8.30 -7.99 13.64
N VAL A 20 7.11 -8.01 13.00
CA VAL A 20 6.16 -6.89 13.02
C VAL A 20 5.69 -6.64 14.46
N THR A 21 5.29 -7.69 15.18
CA THR A 21 4.87 -7.60 16.59
C THR A 21 5.97 -7.00 17.47
N GLU A 22 7.23 -7.41 17.28
CA GLU A 22 8.34 -6.86 18.03
C GLU A 22 8.62 -5.38 17.71
N ALA A 23 8.55 -5.00 16.43
CA ALA A 23 8.73 -3.62 16.01
C ALA A 23 7.62 -2.69 16.54
N THR A 24 6.37 -3.15 16.56
CA THR A 24 5.25 -2.39 17.14
C THR A 24 5.40 -2.21 18.65
N LYS A 25 5.87 -3.23 19.37
CA LYS A 25 6.19 -3.12 20.80
C LYS A 25 7.29 -2.09 21.08
N ARG A 26 8.37 -2.09 20.26
CA ARG A 26 9.44 -1.08 20.40
C ARG A 26 8.96 0.35 20.17
N SER A 27 7.97 0.53 19.33
CA SER A 27 7.36 1.84 19.05
C SER A 27 6.16 2.19 19.95
N LEU A 28 5.92 1.40 21.01
CA LEU A 28 4.81 1.56 21.96
C LEU A 28 3.43 1.57 21.30
N ARG A 29 3.30 0.85 20.18
CA ARG A 29 2.05 0.72 19.40
C ARG A 29 1.44 -0.68 19.55
N SER A 30 0.17 -0.80 19.22
CA SER A 30 -0.51 -2.10 19.15
C SER A 30 -0.20 -2.82 17.83
N GLU A 31 -0.06 -4.15 17.86
CA GLU A 31 0.08 -4.97 16.66
C GLU A 31 -1.11 -4.77 15.68
N ALA A 32 -2.31 -4.53 16.20
CA ALA A 32 -3.51 -4.28 15.40
C ALA A 32 -3.42 -3.01 14.54
N GLU A 33 -2.47 -2.13 14.81
CA GLU A 33 -2.27 -0.89 14.04
C GLU A 33 -1.41 -1.08 12.79
N VAL A 34 -0.85 -2.28 12.54
CA VAL A 34 0.04 -2.54 11.41
C VAL A 34 -0.44 -3.74 10.60
N SER A 35 -0.79 -3.50 9.34
CA SER A 35 -1.16 -4.55 8.39
C SER A 35 0.04 -5.00 7.54
N ILE A 36 0.15 -6.32 7.34
CA ILE A 36 1.14 -6.91 6.42
C ILE A 36 0.48 -7.10 5.07
N VAL A 37 0.87 -6.30 4.09
CA VAL A 37 0.48 -6.50 2.69
C VAL A 37 1.48 -7.46 2.04
N GLY A 38 1.06 -8.70 1.81
CA GLY A 38 1.89 -9.74 1.17
C GLY A 38 2.00 -9.51 -0.34
N VAL A 39 3.19 -9.15 -0.83
CA VAL A 39 3.42 -8.78 -2.24
C VAL A 39 3.72 -9.99 -3.09
N THR A 40 2.76 -10.40 -3.93
CA THR A 40 2.81 -11.65 -4.71
C THR A 40 3.18 -11.45 -6.20
N LYS A 41 3.68 -10.28 -6.58
CA LYS A 41 3.90 -9.83 -7.97
C LYS A 41 4.74 -10.74 -8.89
N TYR A 42 5.50 -11.68 -8.33
CA TYR A 42 6.36 -12.61 -9.09
C TYR A 42 5.85 -14.05 -9.10
N PHE A 43 4.73 -14.33 -8.45
CA PHE A 43 4.19 -15.66 -8.24
C PHE A 43 2.77 -15.76 -8.79
N ASP A 44 2.31 -16.98 -9.02
CA ASP A 44 0.96 -17.28 -9.49
C ASP A 44 -0.07 -17.33 -8.34
N ALA A 45 -1.31 -17.67 -8.67
CA ALA A 45 -2.41 -17.80 -7.71
C ALA A 45 -2.19 -18.96 -6.73
N THR A 46 -1.44 -20.00 -7.10
CA THR A 46 -1.13 -21.15 -6.24
C THR A 46 -0.29 -20.71 -5.05
N VAL A 47 0.82 -20.00 -5.33
CA VAL A 47 1.71 -19.48 -4.29
C VAL A 47 1.01 -18.39 -3.45
N ALA A 48 0.21 -17.52 -4.08
CA ALA A 48 -0.62 -16.57 -3.36
C ALA A 48 -1.62 -17.28 -2.42
N GLY A 49 -2.17 -18.42 -2.86
CA GLY A 49 -3.03 -19.28 -2.06
C GLY A 49 -2.32 -19.81 -0.80
N TRP A 50 -1.07 -20.23 -0.90
CA TRP A 50 -0.31 -20.67 0.28
C TRP A 50 -0.10 -19.55 1.30
N LEU A 51 0.11 -18.33 0.81
CA LEU A 51 0.22 -17.15 1.69
C LEU A 51 -1.13 -16.84 2.37
N TYR A 52 -2.25 -17.00 1.67
CA TYR A 52 -3.60 -16.89 2.24
C TYR A 52 -3.83 -17.94 3.34
N GLU A 53 -3.48 -19.20 3.08
CA GLU A 53 -3.58 -20.30 4.07
C GLU A 53 -2.67 -20.07 5.29
N ALA A 54 -1.56 -19.37 5.12
CA ALA A 54 -0.71 -18.94 6.23
C ALA A 54 -1.35 -17.84 7.11
N GLY A 55 -2.45 -17.23 6.65
CA GLY A 55 -3.22 -16.21 7.38
C GLY A 55 -3.10 -14.79 6.84
N CYS A 56 -2.36 -14.55 5.75
CA CYS A 56 -2.28 -13.24 5.12
C CYS A 56 -3.57 -12.95 4.33
N ARG A 57 -4.28 -11.90 4.69
CA ARG A 57 -5.52 -11.48 4.03
C ARG A 57 -5.32 -10.32 3.06
N ASP A 58 -4.32 -9.48 3.32
CA ASP A 58 -3.97 -8.32 2.49
C ASP A 58 -2.90 -8.72 1.48
N MET A 59 -3.23 -8.64 0.18
CA MET A 59 -2.33 -9.06 -0.89
C MET A 59 -2.08 -7.94 -1.89
N GLY A 60 -0.81 -7.68 -2.17
CA GLY A 60 -0.37 -6.60 -3.05
C GLY A 60 0.07 -7.08 -4.43
N GLU A 61 -0.46 -6.43 -5.47
CA GLU A 61 -0.05 -6.62 -6.86
C GLU A 61 0.44 -5.32 -7.50
N SER A 62 1.47 -5.43 -8.33
CA SER A 62 2.03 -4.29 -9.05
C SER A 62 1.52 -4.15 -10.49
N ARG A 63 0.85 -5.16 -11.04
CA ARG A 63 0.35 -5.20 -12.40
C ARG A 63 -1.14 -5.55 -12.42
N PRO A 64 -2.00 -4.70 -12.99
CA PRO A 64 -3.45 -4.96 -13.04
C PRO A 64 -3.83 -6.34 -13.59
N GLN A 65 -3.17 -6.81 -14.64
CA GLN A 65 -3.46 -8.12 -15.24
C GLN A 65 -3.24 -9.26 -14.25
N MET A 66 -2.12 -9.22 -13.52
CA MET A 66 -1.82 -10.25 -12.51
C MET A 66 -2.86 -10.23 -11.37
N LEU A 67 -3.32 -9.04 -11.00
CA LEU A 67 -4.40 -8.89 -10.02
C LEU A 67 -5.71 -9.50 -10.55
N TRP A 68 -6.10 -9.23 -11.80
CA TRP A 68 -7.31 -9.78 -12.39
C TRP A 68 -7.31 -11.32 -12.41
N ASP A 69 -6.19 -11.90 -12.86
CA ASP A 69 -6.04 -13.36 -12.96
C ASP A 69 -6.08 -14.02 -11.57
N LYS A 70 -5.38 -13.45 -10.59
CA LYS A 70 -5.36 -13.97 -9.22
C LYS A 70 -6.67 -13.78 -8.51
N SER A 71 -7.30 -12.62 -8.64
CA SER A 71 -8.61 -12.34 -8.06
C SER A 71 -9.66 -13.33 -8.58
N ALA A 72 -9.63 -13.66 -9.87
CA ALA A 72 -10.52 -14.66 -10.44
C ALA A 72 -10.22 -16.08 -9.94
N ALA A 73 -8.93 -16.45 -9.84
CA ALA A 73 -8.50 -17.79 -9.37
C ALA A 73 -8.70 -17.99 -7.85
N MET A 74 -8.91 -16.93 -7.09
CA MET A 74 -9.08 -16.93 -5.63
C MET A 74 -10.43 -16.32 -5.22
N ALA A 75 -11.43 -16.38 -6.10
CA ALA A 75 -12.74 -15.74 -5.89
C ALA A 75 -13.55 -16.38 -4.72
N ASP A 76 -13.19 -17.59 -4.32
CA ASP A 76 -13.73 -18.32 -3.15
C ASP A 76 -13.10 -17.89 -1.82
N ARG A 77 -12.17 -16.95 -1.82
CA ARG A 77 -11.38 -16.49 -0.67
C ARG A 77 -11.60 -15.01 -0.40
N GLU A 78 -11.65 -14.65 0.87
CA GLU A 78 -11.76 -13.25 1.31
C GLU A 78 -10.41 -12.55 1.29
N VAL A 79 -9.87 -12.29 0.09
CA VAL A 79 -8.62 -11.56 -0.09
C VAL A 79 -8.92 -10.07 -0.23
N ARG A 80 -8.28 -9.25 0.58
CA ARG A 80 -8.25 -7.79 0.41
C ARG A 80 -7.12 -7.44 -0.55
N TRP A 81 -7.49 -7.05 -1.77
CA TRP A 81 -6.51 -6.75 -2.81
C TRP A 81 -6.02 -5.31 -2.75
N HIS A 82 -4.70 -5.15 -2.81
CA HIS A 82 -4.01 -3.86 -2.84
C HIS A 82 -3.30 -3.67 -4.17
N MET A 83 -3.55 -2.56 -4.84
CA MET A 83 -2.77 -2.16 -6.01
C MET A 83 -1.59 -1.30 -5.56
N ILE A 84 -0.37 -1.85 -5.66
CA ILE A 84 0.86 -1.21 -5.18
C ILE A 84 1.77 -0.70 -6.31
N GLY A 85 1.35 -0.84 -7.56
CA GLY A 85 2.08 -0.37 -8.72
C GLY A 85 1.23 0.49 -9.62
N HIS A 86 1.86 1.18 -10.55
CA HIS A 86 1.21 2.12 -11.45
C HIS A 86 0.09 1.48 -12.29
N VAL A 87 -1.05 2.16 -12.39
CA VAL A 87 -2.20 1.73 -13.18
C VAL A 87 -2.43 2.64 -14.38
N GLN A 88 -2.29 2.09 -15.57
CA GLN A 88 -2.66 2.80 -16.79
C GLN A 88 -4.16 3.13 -16.78
N ARG A 89 -4.55 4.34 -17.20
CA ARG A 89 -5.94 4.83 -17.14
C ARG A 89 -6.96 3.90 -17.80
N ASN A 90 -6.63 3.31 -18.95
CA ASN A 90 -7.49 2.35 -19.65
C ASN A 90 -7.73 1.03 -18.90
N LYS A 91 -7.00 0.77 -17.82
CA LYS A 91 -7.16 -0.41 -16.95
C LYS A 91 -7.90 -0.10 -15.64
N VAL A 92 -8.08 1.17 -15.30
CA VAL A 92 -8.70 1.64 -14.05
C VAL A 92 -10.05 0.98 -13.84
N LYS A 93 -10.97 1.16 -14.78
CA LYS A 93 -12.36 0.68 -14.70
C LYS A 93 -12.49 -0.80 -14.35
N ARG A 94 -11.62 -1.66 -14.93
CA ARG A 94 -11.62 -3.10 -14.65
C ARG A 94 -10.94 -3.44 -13.32
N THR A 95 -10.03 -2.61 -12.85
CA THR A 95 -9.23 -2.88 -11.66
C THR A 95 -9.94 -2.47 -10.37
N LEU A 96 -10.60 -1.31 -10.37
CA LEU A 96 -11.21 -0.73 -9.16
C LEU A 96 -12.17 -1.65 -8.41
N PRO A 97 -13.08 -2.42 -9.07
CA PRO A 97 -14.03 -3.27 -8.36
C PRO A 97 -13.39 -4.35 -7.48
N LEU A 98 -12.13 -4.70 -7.77
CA LEU A 98 -11.40 -5.76 -7.09
C LEU A 98 -10.60 -5.26 -5.87
N LEU A 99 -10.42 -3.94 -5.73
CA LEU A 99 -9.51 -3.37 -4.76
C LEU A 99 -10.18 -2.99 -3.45
N GLN A 100 -9.49 -3.25 -2.35
CA GLN A 100 -9.68 -2.59 -1.07
C GLN A 100 -8.92 -1.26 -1.03
N THR A 101 -7.67 -1.25 -1.48
CA THR A 101 -6.79 -0.08 -1.40
C THR A 101 -5.95 0.07 -2.67
N MET A 102 -5.83 1.28 -3.17
CA MET A 102 -4.85 1.65 -4.20
C MET A 102 -3.78 2.53 -3.58
N HIS A 103 -2.53 2.03 -3.56
CA HIS A 103 -1.39 2.73 -2.97
C HIS A 103 -0.69 3.69 -3.94
N SER A 104 -0.98 3.59 -5.21
CA SER A 104 -0.24 4.22 -6.31
C SER A 104 -0.98 5.40 -6.94
N LEU A 105 -1.69 6.20 -6.14
CA LEU A 105 -2.27 7.45 -6.63
C LEU A 105 -1.17 8.51 -6.77
N ASP A 106 -0.71 8.75 -7.99
CA ASP A 106 0.47 9.57 -8.31
C ASP A 106 0.15 10.85 -9.08
N SER A 107 -1.10 11.09 -9.45
CA SER A 107 -1.44 12.25 -10.29
C SER A 107 -2.92 12.62 -10.25
N GLN A 108 -3.21 13.92 -10.49
CA GLN A 108 -4.58 14.41 -10.67
C GLN A 108 -5.31 13.66 -11.79
N ARG A 109 -4.61 13.37 -12.89
CA ARG A 109 -5.20 12.66 -14.05
C ARG A 109 -5.67 11.25 -13.71
N LEU A 110 -4.93 10.55 -12.84
CA LEU A 110 -5.33 9.23 -12.36
C LEU A 110 -6.53 9.35 -11.42
N LEU A 111 -6.52 10.33 -10.50
CA LEU A 111 -7.65 10.60 -9.61
C LEU A 111 -8.93 10.90 -10.39
N ASP A 112 -8.87 11.76 -11.41
CA ASP A 112 -10.03 12.10 -12.24
C ASP A 112 -10.62 10.86 -12.95
N GLN A 113 -9.76 9.94 -13.41
CA GLN A 113 -10.18 8.68 -14.00
C GLN A 113 -10.83 7.75 -12.96
N ILE A 114 -10.24 7.65 -11.76
CA ILE A 114 -10.79 6.85 -10.66
C ILE A 114 -12.18 7.36 -10.28
N VAL A 115 -12.33 8.66 -10.12
CA VAL A 115 -13.62 9.33 -9.84
C VAL A 115 -14.68 8.99 -10.87
N THR A 116 -14.29 8.94 -12.15
CA THR A 116 -15.21 8.62 -13.25
C THR A 116 -15.63 7.15 -13.24
N ASP A 117 -14.71 6.25 -12.89
CA ASP A 117 -14.87 4.81 -13.09
C ASP A 117 -15.24 4.02 -11.83
N VAL A 118 -15.21 4.63 -10.63
CA VAL A 118 -15.31 3.89 -9.35
C VAL A 118 -16.66 3.16 -9.18
N GLY A 119 -17.74 3.70 -9.71
CA GLY A 119 -19.08 3.12 -9.56
C GLY A 119 -19.57 3.10 -8.11
N ASN A 120 -20.68 2.40 -7.84
CA ASN A 120 -21.18 2.21 -6.49
C ASN A 120 -20.43 1.08 -5.78
N ARG A 121 -20.08 1.31 -4.52
CA ARG A 121 -19.35 0.34 -3.69
C ARG A 121 -20.03 0.21 -2.32
N PRO A 122 -19.99 -1.00 -1.70
CA PRO A 122 -20.47 -1.18 -0.31
C PRO A 122 -19.58 -0.45 0.70
N GLU A 123 -18.27 -0.37 0.41
CA GLU A 123 -17.29 0.37 1.21
C GLU A 123 -16.45 1.27 0.30
N PRO A 124 -16.03 2.45 0.79
CA PRO A 124 -15.16 3.34 0.03
C PRO A 124 -13.86 2.66 -0.40
N LEU A 125 -13.42 2.91 -1.64
CA LEU A 125 -12.07 2.54 -2.06
C LEU A 125 -11.07 3.47 -1.38
N GLN A 126 -10.15 2.89 -0.64
CA GLN A 126 -9.05 3.63 -0.05
C GLN A 126 -7.99 3.98 -1.10
N LEU A 127 -7.65 5.25 -1.18
CA LEU A 127 -6.58 5.77 -2.03
C LEU A 127 -5.45 6.29 -1.15
N LEU A 128 -4.22 5.87 -1.44
CA LEU A 128 -3.02 6.44 -0.82
C LEU A 128 -2.25 7.23 -1.88
N LEU A 129 -1.88 8.46 -1.54
CA LEU A 129 -1.01 9.26 -2.39
C LEU A 129 0.40 8.67 -2.37
N GLU A 130 0.89 8.25 -3.53
CA GLU A 130 2.29 7.86 -3.70
C GLU A 130 3.14 9.11 -3.81
N VAL A 131 3.86 9.44 -2.73
CA VAL A 131 4.65 10.68 -2.63
C VAL A 131 6.12 10.41 -2.91
N ASN A 132 6.70 11.18 -3.83
CA ASN A 132 8.15 11.24 -4.02
C ASN A 132 8.75 12.16 -2.94
N ILE A 133 9.08 11.57 -1.80
CA ILE A 133 9.58 12.32 -0.64
C ILE A 133 11.01 12.81 -0.81
N SER A 134 11.83 12.12 -1.62
CA SER A 134 13.21 12.50 -1.88
C SER A 134 13.34 13.62 -2.90
N GLY A 135 12.31 13.86 -3.73
CA GLY A 135 12.36 14.82 -4.84
C GLY A 135 13.24 14.39 -6.02
N GLU A 136 13.74 13.16 -6.03
CA GLU A 136 14.57 12.65 -7.12
C GLU A 136 13.71 12.42 -8.37
N PRO A 137 14.10 12.95 -9.56
CA PRO A 137 13.30 12.89 -10.78
C PRO A 137 13.00 11.48 -11.28
N ASP A 138 13.89 10.52 -10.97
CA ASP A 138 13.78 9.13 -11.42
C ASP A 138 12.93 8.26 -10.51
N LYS A 139 12.49 8.78 -9.37
CA LYS A 139 11.58 8.06 -8.46
C LYS A 139 10.12 8.31 -8.82
N THR A 140 9.32 7.26 -8.67
CA THR A 140 7.87 7.34 -8.83
C THR A 140 7.22 8.16 -7.71
N GLY A 141 5.98 8.57 -7.95
CA GLY A 141 5.17 9.32 -7.01
C GLY A 141 5.01 10.80 -7.38
N ILE A 142 3.97 11.39 -6.82
CA ILE A 142 3.66 12.81 -7.00
C ILE A 142 4.62 13.67 -6.18
N LEU A 143 5.05 14.81 -6.72
CA LEU A 143 5.81 15.78 -5.95
C LEU A 143 4.97 16.41 -4.84
N VAL A 144 5.58 16.78 -3.73
CA VAL A 144 4.89 17.33 -2.54
C VAL A 144 3.98 18.51 -2.90
N ALA A 145 4.46 19.43 -3.74
CA ALA A 145 3.69 20.60 -4.16
C ALA A 145 2.44 20.24 -4.99
N ASP A 146 2.57 19.27 -5.90
CA ASP A 146 1.46 18.81 -6.73
C ASP A 146 0.44 18.01 -5.92
N ALA A 147 0.91 17.24 -4.92
CA ALA A 147 0.06 16.53 -3.98
C ALA A 147 -0.78 17.50 -3.11
N GLU A 148 -0.20 18.61 -2.66
CA GLU A 148 -0.95 19.65 -1.93
C GLU A 148 -2.06 20.26 -2.79
N LEU A 149 -1.79 20.55 -4.06
CA LEU A 149 -2.81 21.03 -5.00
C LEU A 149 -3.93 19.99 -5.24
N LEU A 150 -3.56 18.71 -5.32
CA LEU A 150 -4.53 17.62 -5.46
C LEU A 150 -5.42 17.52 -4.21
N LEU A 151 -4.85 17.55 -3.01
CA LEU A 151 -5.61 17.51 -1.75
C LEU A 151 -6.51 18.74 -1.60
N GLU A 152 -6.05 19.92 -1.96
CA GLU A 152 -6.88 21.14 -1.94
C GLU A 152 -8.10 21.04 -2.86
N ARG A 153 -7.94 20.44 -4.04
CA ARG A 153 -9.08 20.17 -4.94
C ARG A 153 -10.00 19.10 -4.40
N TRP A 154 -9.42 18.06 -3.80
CA TRP A 154 -10.17 16.97 -3.18
C TRP A 154 -11.10 17.46 -2.08
N THR A 155 -10.64 18.31 -1.16
CA THR A 155 -11.46 18.85 -0.05
C THR A 155 -12.61 19.72 -0.51
N LYS A 156 -12.53 20.30 -1.72
CA LYS A 156 -13.61 21.10 -2.34
C LYS A 156 -14.61 20.26 -3.12
N ARG A 157 -14.37 18.95 -3.25
CA ARG A 157 -15.22 18.04 -4.01
C ARG A 157 -16.41 17.59 -3.19
N SER A 158 -17.57 17.54 -3.83
CA SER A 158 -18.76 16.86 -3.31
C SER A 158 -18.81 15.45 -3.87
N ASP A 159 -18.79 14.44 -3.02
CA ASP A 159 -19.01 13.04 -3.39
C ASP A 159 -20.29 12.54 -2.68
N PRO A 160 -21.44 12.58 -3.35
CA PRO A 160 -22.71 12.22 -2.71
C PRO A 160 -22.79 10.73 -2.34
N ASN A 161 -21.98 9.88 -2.94
CA ASN A 161 -22.00 8.45 -2.73
C ASN A 161 -20.90 7.94 -1.79
N ASN A 162 -19.96 8.81 -1.42
CA ASN A 162 -18.82 8.48 -0.55
C ASN A 162 -18.08 7.17 -0.95
N ASN A 163 -17.89 6.96 -2.26
CA ASN A 163 -17.29 5.73 -2.79
C ASN A 163 -15.76 5.72 -2.75
N LEU A 164 -15.14 6.87 -2.43
CA LEU A 164 -13.69 7.08 -2.44
C LEU A 164 -13.26 7.80 -1.17
N GLU A 165 -12.13 7.38 -0.64
CA GLU A 165 -11.45 8.03 0.48
C GLU A 165 -9.96 8.20 0.15
N ILE A 166 -9.40 9.40 0.29
CA ILE A 166 -7.95 9.55 0.40
C ILE A 166 -7.58 9.25 1.86
N ALA A 167 -7.20 8.00 2.10
CA ALA A 167 -6.99 7.46 3.45
C ALA A 167 -5.58 7.75 4.01
N GLY A 168 -4.62 8.14 3.16
CA GLY A 168 -3.26 8.37 3.62
C GLY A 168 -2.22 8.49 2.52
N LEU A 169 -0.97 8.18 2.88
CA LEU A 169 0.20 8.31 2.01
C LEU A 169 0.90 6.97 1.79
N MET A 170 1.57 6.85 0.66
CA MET A 170 2.53 5.79 0.38
C MET A 170 3.87 6.41 0.01
N GLY A 171 4.95 5.79 0.49
CA GLY A 171 6.31 6.13 0.09
C GLY A 171 7.23 4.92 0.06
N MET A 172 8.34 5.08 -0.63
CA MET A 172 9.41 4.09 -0.70
C MET A 172 10.71 4.71 -0.20
N GLY A 173 11.42 3.99 0.67
CA GLY A 173 12.76 4.37 1.09
C GLY A 173 13.76 4.22 -0.06
N SER A 174 14.88 4.94 0.04
CA SER A 174 15.98 4.86 -0.92
C SER A 174 16.67 3.50 -0.86
N LEU A 175 16.89 2.89 -2.02
CA LEU A 175 17.51 1.56 -2.11
C LEU A 175 18.97 1.54 -1.64
N SER A 176 19.68 2.67 -1.74
CA SER A 176 21.11 2.79 -1.50
C SER A 176 21.51 3.50 -0.19
N GLY A 177 20.54 4.06 0.54
CA GLY A 177 20.81 4.98 1.66
C GLY A 177 21.06 4.32 3.02
N GLY A 178 20.87 3.00 3.16
CA GLY A 178 21.00 2.32 4.44
C GLY A 178 19.88 2.64 5.45
N ALA A 179 20.04 2.16 6.68
CA ALA A 179 19.02 2.26 7.74
C ALA A 179 18.72 3.70 8.18
N ASP A 180 19.75 4.53 8.31
CA ASP A 180 19.60 5.93 8.77
C ASP A 180 18.87 6.77 7.73
N GLN A 181 19.18 6.61 6.44
CA GLN A 181 18.49 7.29 5.37
C GLN A 181 17.01 6.86 5.30
N ALA A 182 16.73 5.55 5.39
CA ALA A 182 15.37 5.03 5.43
C ALA A 182 14.58 5.61 6.62
N ARG A 183 15.19 5.71 7.79
CA ARG A 183 14.59 6.33 8.98
C ARG A 183 14.20 7.78 8.75
N CYS A 184 15.09 8.59 8.18
CA CYS A 184 14.82 9.99 7.86
C CYS A 184 13.71 10.15 6.83
N GLU A 185 13.68 9.31 5.79
CA GLU A 185 12.66 9.37 4.74
C GLU A 185 11.28 8.96 5.28
N PHE A 186 11.20 7.91 6.09
CA PHE A 186 9.93 7.47 6.71
C PHE A 186 9.42 8.49 7.74
N GLU A 187 10.30 9.07 8.53
CA GLU A 187 9.94 10.18 9.43
C GLU A 187 9.40 11.39 8.65
N SER A 188 10.06 11.75 7.55
CA SER A 188 9.62 12.85 6.69
C SER A 188 8.22 12.61 6.12
N LEU A 189 7.92 11.38 5.70
CA LEU A 189 6.59 10.99 5.20
C LEU A 189 5.54 11.05 6.32
N ARG A 190 5.86 10.59 7.53
CA ARG A 190 4.98 10.69 8.70
C ARG A 190 4.65 12.14 9.04
N LEU A 191 5.68 13.00 9.14
CA LEU A 191 5.49 14.42 9.43
C LEU A 191 4.69 15.14 8.34
N LEU A 192 4.88 14.76 7.07
CA LEU A 192 4.10 15.27 5.96
C LEU A 192 2.63 14.91 6.10
N ARG A 193 2.30 13.63 6.41
CA ARG A 193 0.94 13.16 6.68
C ARG A 193 0.29 13.95 7.81
N GLU A 194 0.97 14.11 8.94
CA GLU A 194 0.47 14.84 10.12
C GLU A 194 0.15 16.30 9.76
N ARG A 195 1.08 16.96 9.06
CA ARG A 195 0.89 18.34 8.58
C ARG A 195 -0.31 18.45 7.64
N TRP A 196 -0.46 17.52 6.70
CA TRP A 196 -1.56 17.53 5.75
C TRP A 196 -2.90 17.17 6.40
N SER A 197 -2.90 16.26 7.36
CA SER A 197 -4.11 15.94 8.14
C SER A 197 -4.69 17.19 8.81
N ILE A 198 -3.84 17.98 9.45
CA ILE A 198 -4.23 19.25 10.10
C ILE A 198 -4.66 20.29 9.06
N ARG A 199 -3.82 20.49 8.02
CA ARG A 199 -4.03 21.56 7.02
C ARG A 199 -5.32 21.38 6.22
N PHE A 200 -5.64 20.15 5.85
CA PHE A 200 -6.78 19.83 4.99
C PHE A 200 -8.00 19.30 5.76
N GLY A 201 -7.90 19.10 7.08
CA GLY A 201 -8.97 18.56 7.91
C GLY A 201 -9.34 17.12 7.55
N MET A 202 -8.35 16.32 7.06
CA MET A 202 -8.53 14.95 6.61
C MET A 202 -7.84 14.00 7.60
N PRO A 203 -8.43 12.83 7.96
CA PRO A 203 -7.82 11.93 8.94
C PRO A 203 -6.49 11.34 8.46
N LEU A 204 -6.31 11.07 7.16
CA LEU A 204 -5.10 10.50 6.53
C LEU A 204 -4.43 9.42 7.41
N GLN A 205 -5.22 8.43 7.86
CA GLN A 205 -4.81 7.49 8.91
C GLN A 205 -3.69 6.57 8.43
N GLU A 206 -3.64 6.27 7.13
CA GLU A 206 -2.78 5.24 6.58
C GLU A 206 -1.40 5.76 6.16
N LEU A 207 -0.37 5.01 6.54
CA LEU A 207 1.01 5.17 6.06
C LEU A 207 1.51 3.84 5.52
N SER A 208 1.52 3.72 4.19
CA SER A 208 2.09 2.57 3.50
C SER A 208 3.56 2.82 3.21
N MET A 209 4.44 2.28 4.02
CA MET A 209 5.89 2.41 3.86
C MET A 209 6.60 1.22 4.50
N GLY A 210 7.82 0.93 4.03
CA GLY A 210 8.59 -0.22 4.46
C GLY A 210 8.35 -1.47 3.61
N MET A 211 9.44 -2.13 3.26
CA MET A 211 9.51 -3.36 2.49
C MET A 211 10.35 -4.42 3.22
N SER A 212 10.65 -5.53 2.58
CA SER A 212 11.34 -6.68 3.21
C SER A 212 12.62 -6.34 3.99
N ASN A 213 13.33 -5.26 3.63
CA ASN A 213 14.63 -4.92 4.23
C ASN A 213 14.57 -3.80 5.29
N ASP A 214 13.46 -3.07 5.37
CA ASP A 214 13.35 -1.83 6.16
C ASP A 214 12.02 -1.66 6.90
N PHE A 215 11.16 -2.70 6.87
CA PHE A 215 9.81 -2.59 7.44
C PHE A 215 9.80 -2.37 8.95
N GLU A 216 10.77 -2.90 9.70
CA GLU A 216 10.85 -2.64 11.14
C GLU A 216 11.11 -1.15 11.40
N ILE A 217 12.03 -0.54 10.64
CA ILE A 217 12.31 0.90 10.73
C ILE A 217 11.05 1.70 10.37
N ALA A 218 10.34 1.28 9.30
CA ALA A 218 9.09 1.92 8.89
C ALA A 218 8.03 1.85 10.00
N ILE A 219 7.88 0.71 10.69
CA ILE A 219 6.96 0.56 11.82
C ILE A 219 7.34 1.49 12.96
N GLU A 220 8.63 1.57 13.31
CA GLU A 220 9.13 2.49 14.34
C GLU A 220 8.88 3.96 13.97
N GLN A 221 8.80 4.28 12.67
CA GLN A 221 8.45 5.61 12.16
C GLN A 221 6.94 5.79 11.90
N GLY A 222 6.08 4.85 12.30
CA GLY A 222 4.63 5.01 12.28
C GLY A 222 3.92 4.41 11.08
N ALA A 223 4.54 3.49 10.31
CA ALA A 223 3.83 2.75 9.25
C ALA A 223 2.59 2.04 9.81
N THR A 224 1.49 2.10 9.05
CA THR A 224 0.27 1.32 9.31
C THR A 224 0.14 0.14 8.36
N MET A 225 0.82 0.20 7.20
CA MET A 225 0.91 -0.89 6.23
C MET A 225 2.37 -1.09 5.81
N VAL A 226 2.85 -2.34 5.90
CA VAL A 226 4.17 -2.74 5.39
C VAL A 226 4.00 -3.68 4.20
N ARG A 227 4.77 -3.49 3.11
CA ARG A 227 4.64 -4.24 1.85
C ARG A 227 5.76 -5.27 1.73
N ILE A 228 5.47 -6.49 2.13
CA ILE A 228 6.47 -7.55 2.25
C ILE A 228 6.39 -8.50 1.07
N GLY A 229 7.48 -8.69 0.35
CA GLY A 229 7.59 -9.56 -0.80
C GLY A 229 8.67 -10.61 -0.64
N SER A 230 9.92 -10.27 -0.97
CA SER A 230 11.02 -11.24 -1.12
C SER A 230 11.20 -12.17 0.07
N VAL A 231 11.14 -11.68 1.29
CA VAL A 231 11.34 -12.48 2.50
C VAL A 231 10.23 -13.53 2.73
N LEU A 232 9.04 -13.35 2.16
CA LEU A 232 7.95 -14.34 2.28
C LEU A 232 8.17 -15.59 1.43
N PHE A 233 9.02 -15.50 0.39
CA PHE A 233 9.14 -16.52 -0.66
C PHE A 233 10.59 -17.03 -0.85
N GLN A 234 11.46 -16.78 0.09
CA GLN A 234 12.84 -17.28 0.11
C GLN A 234 12.97 -18.69 0.69
#